data_ec84adf7b1d6d82f14779e19e691d348
#
_entry.id   ec84adf7b1d6d82f14779e19e691d348
#
_cell.length_a   1.000
_cell.length_b   1.000
_cell.length_c   1.000
_cell.angle_alpha   90.00
_cell.angle_beta   90.00
_cell.angle_gamma   90.00
#
_symmetry.space_group_name_H-M   'P 1'
#
loop_
_entity.id
_entity.type
_entity.pdbx_description
1 polymer ?
#
loop_
_entity_poly.entity_id
_entity_poly.type
_entity_poly.pdbx_seq_one_letter_code
_entity_poly.pdbx_strand_id
1 'polypeptide(L)'
;SNKVIITPHPGEAASLLNISSDEVQKDRYQAARKLNQLFDCIIILKGSGTIIYDGVSFYTCMDGNSRMGVAGMGDILSGILMCELAASSNNIDACIKAVTFHSYSGDYLFNNKVYNFLPSMIADTYSNLVNE
;
A
#
# COMPACT_ATOMS: atom_id res chain seq x y z
N SER A 1 -3.94 3.41 17.57
CA SER A 1 -2.51 3.70 17.77
C SER A 1 -1.78 3.83 16.45
N ASN A 2 -0.96 4.85 16.30
CA ASN A 2 -0.15 5.07 15.10
C ASN A 2 1.15 4.24 15.10
N LYS A 3 1.31 3.35 16.07
CA LYS A 3 2.51 2.51 16.20
C LYS A 3 2.42 1.20 15.41
N VAL A 4 1.21 0.74 15.13
CA VAL A 4 0.96 -0.48 14.38
C VAL A 4 0.38 -0.12 13.03
N ILE A 5 0.84 -0.79 12.00
CA ILE A 5 0.38 -0.58 10.61
C ILE A 5 0.06 -1.96 10.04
N ILE A 6 -1.12 -2.11 9.47
CA ILE A 6 -1.49 -3.32 8.74
C ILE A 6 -1.70 -2.98 7.26
N THR A 7 -1.35 -3.91 6.38
CA THR A 7 -1.35 -3.69 4.94
C THR A 7 -2.17 -4.74 4.19
N PRO A 8 -3.48 -4.89 4.51
CA PRO A 8 -4.28 -5.93 3.88
C PRO A 8 -4.60 -5.65 2.42
N HIS A 9 -4.63 -6.69 1.59
CA HIS A 9 -5.34 -6.63 0.32
C HIS A 9 -6.84 -6.84 0.58
N PRO A 10 -7.74 -6.59 -0.41
CA PRO A 10 -9.19 -6.69 -0.15
C PRO A 10 -9.65 -8.04 0.39
N GLY A 11 -9.06 -9.15 -0.06
CA GLY A 11 -9.38 -10.48 0.46
C GLY A 11 -9.00 -10.66 1.93
N GLU A 12 -7.85 -10.15 2.32
CA GLU A 12 -7.41 -10.17 3.72
C GLU A 12 -8.30 -9.28 4.59
N ALA A 13 -8.65 -8.10 4.09
CA ALA A 13 -9.58 -7.20 4.77
C ALA A 13 -10.94 -7.86 4.99
N ALA A 14 -11.46 -8.54 3.96
CA ALA A 14 -12.71 -9.29 4.04
C ALA A 14 -12.66 -10.34 5.15
N SER A 15 -11.58 -11.11 5.22
CA SER A 15 -11.38 -12.13 6.26
C SER A 15 -11.33 -11.51 7.65
N LEU A 16 -10.59 -10.42 7.81
CA LEU A 16 -10.46 -9.71 9.10
C LEU A 16 -11.78 -9.13 9.58
N LEU A 17 -12.62 -8.66 8.66
CA LEU A 17 -13.93 -8.07 8.96
C LEU A 17 -15.07 -9.09 8.95
N ASN A 18 -14.81 -10.33 8.56
CA ASN A 18 -15.80 -11.38 8.43
C ASN A 18 -16.95 -10.97 7.48
N ILE A 19 -16.57 -10.41 6.33
CA ILE A 19 -17.48 -10.04 5.25
C ILE A 19 -16.92 -10.57 3.93
N SER A 20 -17.66 -10.40 2.84
CA SER A 20 -17.18 -10.82 1.51
C SER A 20 -16.22 -9.79 0.91
N SER A 21 -15.38 -10.24 -0.02
CA SER A 21 -14.51 -9.34 -0.80
C SER A 21 -15.34 -8.33 -1.59
N ASP A 22 -16.51 -8.74 -2.09
CA ASP A 22 -17.40 -7.82 -2.80
C ASP A 22 -17.90 -6.70 -1.90
N GLU A 23 -18.20 -7.00 -0.64
CA GLU A 23 -18.59 -5.99 0.35
C GLU A 23 -17.45 -5.01 0.64
N VAL A 24 -16.21 -5.49 0.72
CA VAL A 24 -15.03 -4.61 0.87
C VAL A 24 -14.91 -3.67 -0.33
N GLN A 25 -14.99 -4.22 -1.54
CA GLN A 25 -14.85 -3.44 -2.78
C GLN A 25 -15.98 -2.44 -2.99
N LYS A 26 -17.16 -2.74 -2.45
CA LYS A 26 -18.33 -1.87 -2.54
C LYS A 26 -18.14 -0.53 -1.83
N ASP A 27 -17.42 -0.53 -0.69
CA ASP A 27 -17.07 0.67 0.04
C ASP A 27 -15.74 0.44 0.78
N ARG A 28 -14.64 0.70 0.10
CA ARG A 28 -13.29 0.47 0.62
C ARG A 28 -12.93 1.44 1.75
N TYR A 29 -13.45 2.65 1.72
CA TYR A 29 -13.25 3.63 2.79
C TYR A 29 -13.88 3.16 4.10
N GLN A 30 -15.09 2.64 4.01
CA GLN A 30 -15.77 2.08 5.18
C GLN A 30 -15.05 0.84 5.71
N ALA A 31 -14.53 -0.02 4.84
CA ALA A 31 -13.72 -1.17 5.24
C ALA A 31 -12.47 -0.72 6.01
N ALA A 32 -11.77 0.29 5.52
CA ALA A 32 -10.60 0.84 6.20
C ALA A 32 -10.97 1.42 7.59
N ARG A 33 -12.09 2.12 7.69
CA ARG A 33 -12.60 2.63 8.99
C ARG A 33 -12.85 1.50 9.98
N LYS A 34 -13.55 0.46 9.54
CA LYS A 34 -13.87 -0.68 10.40
C LYS A 34 -12.61 -1.40 10.88
N LEU A 35 -11.63 -1.58 10.01
CA LEU A 35 -10.35 -2.16 10.37
C LEU A 35 -9.61 -1.30 11.41
N ASN A 36 -9.59 0.00 11.23
CA ASN A 36 -8.99 0.91 12.20
C ASN A 36 -9.69 0.87 13.56
N GLN A 37 -11.01 0.84 13.58
CA GLN A 37 -11.79 0.73 14.81
C GLN A 37 -11.53 -0.59 15.52
N LEU A 38 -11.40 -1.68 14.76
CA LEU A 38 -11.24 -3.02 15.31
C LEU A 38 -9.83 -3.25 15.86
N PHE A 39 -8.81 -2.75 15.18
CA PHE A 39 -7.40 -3.04 15.51
C PHE A 39 -6.62 -1.85 16.07
N ASP A 40 -7.18 -0.67 16.08
CA ASP A 40 -6.55 0.57 16.57
C ASP A 40 -5.16 0.77 15.95
N CYS A 41 -5.09 0.80 14.63
CA CYS A 41 -3.83 0.91 13.89
C CYS A 41 -4.03 1.68 12.59
N ILE A 42 -2.92 2.08 11.97
CA ILE A 42 -2.95 2.65 10.62
C ILE A 42 -3.27 1.52 9.63
N ILE A 43 -4.19 1.79 8.73
CA ILE A 43 -4.61 0.84 7.70
C ILE A 43 -4.05 1.28 6.34
N ILE A 44 -3.37 0.36 5.67
CA ILE A 44 -3.02 0.51 4.24
C ILE A 44 -3.82 -0.55 3.49
N LEU A 45 -4.98 -0.18 2.96
CA LEU A 45 -5.83 -1.08 2.18
C LEU A 45 -5.36 -1.06 0.73
N LYS A 46 -4.68 -2.13 0.34
CA LYS A 46 -4.10 -2.28 -1.00
C LYS A 46 -5.18 -2.48 -2.05
N GLY A 47 -4.87 -2.11 -3.27
CA GLY A 47 -5.76 -2.28 -4.41
C GLY A 47 -5.55 -1.18 -5.44
N SER A 48 -6.46 -1.10 -6.42
CA SER A 48 -6.51 0.02 -7.34
C SER A 48 -6.91 1.27 -6.56
N GLY A 49 -5.99 2.25 -6.44
CA GLY A 49 -6.18 3.37 -5.53
C GLY A 49 -6.00 2.94 -4.07
N THR A 50 -4.77 2.55 -3.69
CA THR A 50 -4.45 2.17 -2.31
C THR A 50 -4.85 3.27 -1.33
N ILE A 51 -5.56 2.89 -0.27
CA ILE A 51 -6.09 3.81 0.75
C ILE A 51 -5.28 3.66 2.03
N ILE A 52 -4.82 4.80 2.57
CA ILE A 52 -4.21 4.87 3.89
C ILE A 52 -5.19 5.59 4.81
N TYR A 53 -5.47 5.02 5.96
CA TYR A 53 -6.34 5.63 6.98
C TYR A 53 -5.66 5.59 8.35
N ASP A 54 -5.57 6.73 8.99
CA ASP A 54 -4.91 6.88 10.30
C ASP A 54 -5.88 6.99 11.48
N GLY A 55 -7.18 6.90 11.21
CA GLY A 55 -8.23 7.12 12.21
C GLY A 55 -8.85 8.52 12.13
N VAL A 56 -8.26 9.42 11.38
CA VAL A 56 -8.72 10.81 11.20
C VAL A 56 -8.89 11.15 9.72
N SER A 57 -7.87 10.92 8.93
CA SER A 57 -7.82 11.33 7.51
C SER A 57 -7.55 10.14 6.60
N PHE A 58 -8.09 10.21 5.39
CA PHE A 58 -7.80 9.28 4.30
C PHE A 58 -6.79 9.89 3.35
N TYR A 59 -5.88 9.05 2.89
CA TYR A 59 -4.92 9.39 1.84
C TYR A 59 -5.06 8.31 0.77
N THR A 60 -5.33 8.69 -0.47
CA THR A 60 -5.54 7.75 -1.56
C THR A 60 -4.47 7.93 -2.61
N CYS A 61 -3.75 6.87 -2.91
CA CYS A 61 -2.76 6.87 -3.98
C CYS A 61 -3.43 6.41 -5.27
N MET A 62 -3.49 7.28 -6.25
CA MET A 62 -4.10 7.00 -7.56
C MET A 62 -3.10 6.47 -8.58
N ASP A 63 -1.81 6.50 -8.25
CA ASP A 63 -0.76 5.97 -9.11
C ASP A 63 -0.72 4.44 -9.06
N GLY A 64 -0.06 3.84 -10.04
CA GLY A 64 0.04 2.40 -10.16
C GLY A 64 -0.76 1.87 -11.34
N ASN A 65 -0.66 0.57 -11.60
CA ASN A 65 -1.35 -0.07 -12.71
C ASN A 65 -1.64 -1.54 -12.37
N SER A 66 -2.41 -2.22 -13.25
CA SER A 66 -2.85 -3.61 -13.02
C SER A 66 -1.70 -4.62 -12.93
N ARG A 67 -0.54 -4.28 -13.43
CA ARG A 67 0.65 -5.15 -13.36
C ARG A 67 1.26 -5.21 -11.97
N MET A 68 0.87 -4.29 -11.09
CA MET A 68 1.24 -4.30 -9.68
C MET A 68 0.58 -5.45 -8.89
N GLY A 69 -0.39 -6.16 -9.48
CA GLY A 69 -1.03 -7.32 -8.87
C GLY A 69 -0.23 -8.63 -8.94
N VAL A 70 1.05 -8.57 -9.29
CA VAL A 70 1.93 -9.75 -9.34
C VAL A 70 2.24 -10.24 -7.93
N ALA A 71 2.36 -11.57 -7.76
CA ALA A 71 2.73 -12.17 -6.48
C ALA A 71 4.06 -11.59 -5.97
N GLY A 72 4.14 -11.30 -4.68
CA GLY A 72 5.32 -10.72 -4.03
C GLY A 72 5.31 -9.19 -3.96
N MET A 73 4.37 -8.51 -4.61
CA MET A 73 4.29 -7.03 -4.57
C MET A 73 3.97 -6.52 -3.17
N GLY A 74 3.16 -7.25 -2.40
CA GLY A 74 2.88 -6.90 -1.00
C GLY A 74 4.13 -6.93 -0.15
N ASP A 75 5.02 -7.91 -0.36
CA ASP A 75 6.29 -8.03 0.36
C ASP A 75 7.23 -6.88 0.00
N ILE A 76 7.25 -6.47 -1.25
CA ILE A 76 8.04 -5.30 -1.70
C ILE A 76 7.53 -4.02 -1.04
N LEU A 77 6.22 -3.81 -1.02
CA LEU A 77 5.63 -2.65 -0.32
C LEU A 77 6.01 -2.65 1.16
N SER A 78 5.93 -3.80 1.83
CA SER A 78 6.31 -3.92 3.24
C SER A 78 7.79 -3.59 3.46
N GLY A 79 8.67 -4.04 2.55
CA GLY A 79 10.10 -3.71 2.60
C GLY A 79 10.36 -2.22 2.44
N ILE A 80 9.70 -1.57 1.49
CA ILE A 80 9.80 -0.11 1.29
C ILE A 80 9.29 0.63 2.52
N LEU A 81 8.16 0.18 3.08
CA LEU A 81 7.59 0.78 4.29
C LEU A 81 8.55 0.70 5.47
N MET A 82 9.23 -0.43 5.67
CA MET A 82 10.23 -0.57 6.73
C MET A 82 11.38 0.43 6.57
N CYS A 83 11.86 0.63 5.33
CA CYS A 83 12.90 1.63 5.05
C CYS A 83 12.43 3.04 5.37
N GLU A 84 11.21 3.41 4.97
CA GLU A 84 10.66 4.74 5.21
C GLU A 84 10.38 4.98 6.70
N LEU A 85 9.90 3.97 7.42
CA LEU A 85 9.69 4.05 8.87
C LEU A 85 11.01 4.30 9.61
N ALA A 86 12.10 3.67 9.17
CA ALA A 86 13.42 3.86 9.77
C ALA A 86 13.96 5.28 9.52
N ALA A 87 13.60 5.89 8.40
CA ALA A 87 14.08 7.21 7.98
C ALA A 87 13.19 8.37 8.43
N SER A 88 11.97 8.12 8.88
CA SER A 88 10.97 9.14 9.19
C SER A 88 10.62 9.14 10.67
N SER A 89 10.38 10.34 11.23
CA SER A 89 9.86 10.49 12.59
C SER A 89 8.34 10.39 12.66
N ASN A 90 7.66 10.37 11.50
CA ASN A 90 6.20 10.34 11.41
C ASN A 90 5.75 9.12 10.61
N ASN A 91 4.99 8.23 11.26
CA ASN A 91 4.55 6.97 10.66
C ASN A 91 3.59 7.18 9.47
N ILE A 92 2.75 8.23 9.52
CA ILE A 92 1.84 8.54 8.40
C ILE A 92 2.64 8.99 7.17
N ASP A 93 3.61 9.85 7.36
CA ASP A 93 4.48 10.28 6.27
C ASP A 93 5.24 9.11 5.65
N ALA A 94 5.73 8.19 6.48
CA ALA A 94 6.38 6.96 6.03
C ALA A 94 5.43 6.10 5.17
N CYS A 95 4.18 5.94 5.61
CA CYS A 95 3.17 5.20 4.86
C CYS A 95 2.89 5.84 3.50
N ILE A 96 2.69 7.16 3.47
CA ILE A 96 2.42 7.91 2.25
C ILE A 96 3.59 7.77 1.27
N LYS A 97 4.81 7.95 1.74
CA LYS A 97 6.01 7.81 0.90
C LYS A 97 6.16 6.39 0.38
N ALA A 98 5.99 5.38 1.22
CA ALA A 98 6.14 3.99 0.82
C ALA A 98 5.13 3.61 -0.28
N VAL A 99 3.86 3.95 -0.09
CA VAL A 99 2.81 3.68 -1.09
C VAL A 99 3.07 4.44 -2.38
N THR A 100 3.45 5.71 -2.28
CA THR A 100 3.74 6.56 -3.44
C THR A 100 4.93 6.03 -4.24
N PHE A 101 6.04 5.72 -3.59
CA PHE A 101 7.22 5.18 -4.26
C PHE A 101 6.97 3.81 -4.88
N HIS A 102 6.24 2.94 -4.19
CA HIS A 102 5.88 1.63 -4.71
C HIS A 102 5.05 1.77 -6.00
N SER A 103 4.04 2.61 -5.99
CA SER A 103 3.17 2.86 -7.14
C SER A 103 3.94 3.55 -8.28
N TYR A 104 4.75 4.55 -7.96
CA TYR A 104 5.57 5.27 -8.94
C TYR A 104 6.57 4.33 -9.63
N SER A 105 7.19 3.43 -8.88
CA SER A 105 8.12 2.46 -9.44
C SER A 105 7.44 1.54 -10.45
N GLY A 106 6.22 1.10 -10.17
CA GLY A 106 5.41 0.33 -11.11
C GLY A 106 5.06 1.12 -12.37
N ASP A 107 4.63 2.37 -12.21
CA ASP A 107 4.32 3.26 -13.33
C ASP A 107 5.57 3.56 -14.16
N TYR A 108 6.71 3.80 -13.51
CA TYR A 108 7.97 4.03 -14.20
C TYR A 108 8.33 2.85 -15.12
N LEU A 109 8.25 1.63 -14.61
CA LEU A 109 8.52 0.44 -15.39
C LEU A 109 7.54 0.30 -16.55
N PHE A 110 6.26 0.53 -16.31
CA PHE A 110 5.23 0.49 -17.36
C PHE A 110 5.51 1.53 -18.45
N ASN A 111 5.78 2.78 -18.06
CA ASN A 111 6.04 3.88 -19.00
C ASN A 111 7.33 3.67 -19.81
N ASN A 112 8.27 2.89 -19.29
CA ASN A 112 9.47 2.50 -20.00
C ASN A 112 9.31 1.17 -20.75
N LYS A 113 8.05 0.78 -21.01
CA LYS A 113 7.66 -0.40 -21.80
C LYS A 113 8.10 -1.73 -21.21
N VAL A 114 8.19 -1.79 -19.88
CA VAL A 114 8.40 -3.04 -19.15
C VAL A 114 7.03 -3.53 -18.71
N TYR A 115 6.38 -4.35 -19.53
CA TYR A 115 4.98 -4.74 -19.33
C TYR A 115 4.79 -5.98 -18.44
N ASN A 116 5.82 -6.83 -18.33
CA ASN A 116 5.80 -8.03 -17.50
C ASN A 116 6.99 -7.98 -16.54
N PHE A 117 6.87 -7.15 -15.50
CA PHE A 117 7.96 -6.97 -14.55
C PHE A 117 7.79 -7.84 -13.32
N LEU A 118 8.92 -8.21 -12.73
CA LEU A 118 8.99 -8.96 -11.46
C LEU A 118 9.02 -7.99 -10.29
N PRO A 119 8.58 -8.44 -9.08
CA PRO A 119 8.67 -7.61 -7.85
C PRO A 119 10.07 -7.04 -7.58
N SER A 120 11.12 -7.81 -7.86
CA SER A 120 12.51 -7.36 -7.71
C SER A 120 12.83 -6.10 -8.53
N MET A 121 12.21 -5.93 -9.70
CA MET A 121 12.39 -4.74 -10.53
C MET A 121 11.80 -3.49 -9.88
N ILE A 122 10.71 -3.63 -9.12
CA ILE A 122 10.15 -2.54 -8.31
C ILE A 122 11.12 -2.14 -7.20
N ALA A 123 11.68 -3.12 -6.50
CA ALA A 123 12.66 -2.87 -5.43
C ALA A 123 13.89 -2.14 -5.97
N ASP A 124 14.42 -2.58 -7.11
CA ASP A 124 15.58 -1.95 -7.75
C ASP A 124 15.25 -0.52 -8.19
N THR A 125 14.07 -0.30 -8.78
CA THR A 125 13.63 1.04 -9.20
C THR A 125 13.48 1.96 -7.99
N TYR A 126 12.88 1.50 -6.90
CA TYR A 126 12.79 2.26 -5.66
C TYR A 126 14.18 2.61 -5.14
N SER A 127 15.08 1.64 -5.05
CA SER A 127 16.45 1.87 -4.57
C SER A 127 17.18 2.92 -5.41
N ASN A 128 17.03 2.88 -6.74
CA ASN A 128 17.61 3.88 -7.63
C ASN A 128 17.03 5.27 -7.41
N LEU A 129 15.71 5.36 -7.22
CA LEU A 129 15.03 6.65 -7.01
C LEU A 129 15.46 7.33 -5.70
N VAL A 130 15.60 6.57 -4.61
CA VAL A 130 15.98 7.17 -3.31
C VAL A 130 17.46 7.50 -3.23
N ASN A 131 18.29 6.97 -4.11
CA ASN A 131 19.74 7.23 -4.16
C ASN A 131 20.12 8.30 -5.21
N GLU A 132 19.13 8.82 -5.92
CA GLU A 132 19.34 9.98 -6.77
C GLU A 132 19.40 11.25 -5.90
#